data_2d3ba3c7fbccd0aac2a33613989a8a62
#
_entry.id   2d3ba3c7fbccd0aac2a33613989a8a62
#
_cell.length_a   1.000
_cell.length_b   1.000
_cell.length_c   1.000
_cell.angle_alpha   90.00
_cell.angle_beta   90.00
_cell.angle_gamma   90.00
#
_symmetry.space_group_name_H-M   'P 1'
#
loop_
_entity.id
_entity.type
_entity.pdbx_description
1 polymer ?
#
loop_
_entity_poly.entity_id
_entity_poly.type
_entity_poly.pdbx_seq_one_letter_code
_entity_poly.pdbx_strand_id
1 'polypeptide(L)'
;MASEFGLIELVSGGRVEAGELAVVVLRYVAGSAGLAAGGSILIDTESDSDWGRPQVVDSGADDYLKVSPPDGRAVSVHTPDHKSLVVTVQSGTVSAGESLTISLGAGDGLRAQTFYETEHYFRCRVDPTGEGVSTAIESVIVEVAGGQAESLSAIAPSDIEIGSSFALLLKAEDRWGNPAER
;
A
#
# COMPACT_ATOMS: atom_id res chain seq x y z
N MET A 1 -8.21 16.33 -17.17
CA MET A 1 -9.56 15.75 -17.44
C MET A 1 -9.66 14.55 -16.50
N ALA A 2 -10.79 14.38 -15.80
CA ALA A 2 -10.99 13.20 -15.00
C ALA A 2 -10.94 11.94 -15.90
N SER A 3 -10.21 10.90 -15.48
CA SER A 3 -10.19 9.60 -16.16
C SER A 3 -11.61 9.03 -16.23
N GLU A 4 -11.92 8.26 -17.25
CA GLU A 4 -13.22 7.58 -17.37
C GLU A 4 -13.50 6.68 -16.15
N PHE A 5 -12.48 5.95 -15.68
CA PHE A 5 -12.57 5.00 -14.58
C PHE A 5 -12.18 5.60 -13.22
N GLY A 6 -11.93 6.90 -13.16
CA GLY A 6 -11.54 7.58 -11.94
C GLY A 6 -10.02 7.56 -11.70
N LEU A 7 -9.65 7.95 -10.49
CA LEU A 7 -8.27 7.97 -10.02
C LEU A 7 -8.22 7.55 -8.54
N ILE A 8 -7.08 7.08 -8.11
CA ILE A 8 -6.78 6.84 -6.70
C ILE A 8 -5.64 7.75 -6.27
N GLU A 9 -5.79 8.35 -5.10
CA GLU A 9 -4.83 9.31 -4.55
C GLU A 9 -4.34 8.83 -3.20
N LEU A 10 -3.06 9.04 -2.92
CA LEU A 10 -2.50 8.88 -1.60
C LEU A 10 -2.80 10.13 -0.77
N VAL A 11 -3.55 9.95 0.31
CA VAL A 11 -3.91 11.05 1.24
C VAL A 11 -2.87 11.16 2.35
N SER A 12 -2.41 10.03 2.89
CA SER A 12 -1.35 9.96 3.91
C SER A 12 -0.65 8.60 3.90
N GLY A 13 0.49 8.52 4.58
CA GLY A 13 1.27 7.27 4.66
C GLY A 13 2.14 7.03 3.43
N GLY A 14 2.61 8.09 2.78
CA GLY A 14 3.46 7.99 1.59
C GLY A 14 4.88 7.51 1.87
N ARG A 15 5.27 7.49 3.15
CA ARG A 15 6.53 6.93 3.61
C ARG A 15 6.31 6.21 4.93
N VAL A 16 6.73 4.96 4.99
CA VAL A 16 6.61 4.09 6.17
C VAL A 16 7.96 3.45 6.48
N GLU A 17 8.14 2.98 7.71
CA GLU A 17 9.36 2.29 8.13
C GLU A 17 9.16 0.77 8.00
N ALA A 18 10.17 0.06 7.49
CA ALA A 18 10.14 -1.38 7.27
C ALA A 18 9.77 -2.17 8.54
N GLY A 19 8.73 -3.00 8.43
CA GLY A 19 8.21 -3.85 9.50
C GLY A 19 7.45 -3.12 10.60
N GLU A 20 7.31 -1.79 10.56
CA GLU A 20 6.53 -1.03 11.54
C GLU A 20 5.05 -0.95 11.17
N LEU A 21 4.22 -0.66 12.16
CA LEU A 21 2.80 -0.42 11.96
C LEU A 21 2.59 1.00 11.42
N ALA A 22 1.88 1.13 10.32
CA ALA A 22 1.63 2.39 9.65
C ALA A 22 0.18 2.52 9.20
N VAL A 23 -0.30 3.75 9.03
CA VAL A 23 -1.62 4.01 8.44
C VAL A 23 -1.43 4.60 7.05
N VAL A 24 -1.92 3.87 6.04
CA VAL A 24 -1.94 4.33 4.65
C VAL A 24 -3.37 4.67 4.28
N VAL A 25 -3.61 5.92 3.90
CA VAL A 25 -4.94 6.38 3.53
C VAL A 25 -4.99 6.71 2.04
N LEU A 26 -5.88 6.02 1.35
CA LEU A 26 -6.15 6.17 -0.07
C LEU A 26 -7.52 6.82 -0.27
N ARG A 27 -7.65 7.62 -1.33
CA ARG A 27 -8.93 8.18 -1.76
C ARG A 27 -9.17 7.83 -3.23
N TYR A 28 -10.20 7.05 -3.50
CA TYR A 28 -10.68 6.86 -4.86
C TYR A 28 -11.69 7.97 -5.20
N VAL A 29 -11.50 8.61 -6.35
CA VAL A 29 -12.44 9.58 -6.92
C VAL A 29 -13.01 8.99 -8.20
N ALA A 30 -14.33 8.83 -8.26
CA ALA A 30 -15.01 8.22 -9.39
C ALA A 30 -14.88 9.07 -10.65
N GLY A 31 -14.56 8.41 -11.76
CA GLY A 31 -14.49 9.03 -13.08
C GLY A 31 -15.87 9.20 -13.72
N SER A 32 -15.88 9.55 -15.01
CA SER A 32 -17.13 9.81 -15.71
C SER A 32 -18.06 8.59 -15.83
N ALA A 33 -17.53 7.37 -15.77
CA ALA A 33 -18.32 6.13 -15.71
C ALA A 33 -19.04 5.95 -14.36
N GLY A 34 -18.58 6.61 -13.29
CA GLY A 34 -19.07 6.35 -11.94
C GLY A 34 -18.70 4.96 -11.43
N LEU A 35 -19.38 4.49 -10.38
CA LEU A 35 -19.28 3.15 -9.84
C LEU A 35 -20.67 2.68 -9.41
N ALA A 36 -21.30 1.85 -10.21
CA ALA A 36 -22.68 1.39 -9.99
C ALA A 36 -22.74 0.35 -8.85
N ALA A 37 -23.94 0.00 -8.42
CA ALA A 37 -24.15 -1.15 -7.55
C ALA A 37 -23.61 -2.43 -8.24
N GLY A 38 -22.80 -3.22 -7.52
CA GLY A 38 -22.02 -4.33 -8.08
C GLY A 38 -20.62 -3.93 -8.55
N GLY A 39 -20.43 -2.67 -8.93
CA GLY A 39 -19.11 -2.16 -9.33
C GLY A 39 -18.09 -2.23 -8.19
N SER A 40 -16.82 -2.36 -8.52
CA SER A 40 -15.77 -2.61 -7.54
C SER A 40 -14.44 -1.92 -7.83
N ILE A 41 -13.68 -1.75 -6.76
CA ILE A 41 -12.28 -1.33 -6.78
C ILE A 41 -11.47 -2.47 -6.21
N LEU A 42 -10.51 -2.97 -6.97
CA LEU A 42 -9.49 -3.91 -6.53
C LEU A 42 -8.20 -3.13 -6.27
N ILE A 43 -7.63 -3.32 -5.09
CA ILE A 43 -6.29 -2.82 -4.74
C ILE A 43 -5.45 -4.03 -4.33
N ASP A 44 -4.28 -4.17 -4.90
CA ASP A 44 -3.34 -5.22 -4.54
C ASP A 44 -1.92 -4.69 -4.32
N THR A 45 -1.18 -5.38 -3.46
CA THR A 45 0.26 -5.20 -3.28
C THR A 45 1.00 -6.07 -4.29
N GLU A 46 2.29 -5.82 -4.48
CA GLU A 46 3.11 -6.66 -5.35
C GLU A 46 3.27 -8.09 -4.80
N SER A 47 3.49 -9.05 -5.71
CA SER A 47 3.46 -10.48 -5.39
C SER A 47 4.53 -10.95 -4.40
N ASP A 48 5.64 -10.26 -4.33
CA ASP A 48 6.80 -10.57 -3.48
C ASP A 48 6.86 -9.75 -2.19
N SER A 49 5.88 -8.85 -1.96
CA SER A 49 5.78 -8.08 -0.73
C SER A 49 5.31 -8.94 0.45
N ASP A 50 5.75 -8.59 1.66
CA ASP A 50 5.33 -9.21 2.92
C ASP A 50 4.53 -8.25 3.83
N TRP A 51 3.78 -7.32 3.24
CA TRP A 51 2.86 -6.45 3.97
C TRP A 51 1.91 -7.25 4.86
N GLY A 52 1.47 -6.64 5.95
CA GLY A 52 0.42 -7.17 6.82
C GLY A 52 -0.83 -7.55 6.02
N ARG A 53 -1.66 -8.40 6.60
CA ARG A 53 -2.87 -8.91 5.95
C ARG A 53 -4.08 -8.06 6.31
N PRO A 54 -4.58 -7.21 5.39
CA PRO A 54 -5.76 -6.41 5.69
C PRO A 54 -6.94 -7.26 6.15
N GLN A 55 -7.60 -6.86 7.24
CA GLN A 55 -8.75 -7.54 7.81
C GLN A 55 -9.86 -6.54 8.14
N VAL A 56 -11.11 -6.99 8.19
CA VAL A 56 -12.31 -6.16 8.43
C VAL A 56 -13.12 -6.63 9.65
N VAL A 57 -12.56 -7.52 10.45
CA VAL A 57 -13.28 -8.22 11.52
C VAL A 57 -13.13 -7.50 12.87
N ASP A 58 -11.90 -7.14 13.24
CA ASP A 58 -11.57 -6.50 14.51
C ASP A 58 -11.04 -5.08 14.28
N SER A 59 -11.85 -4.09 14.63
CA SER A 59 -11.53 -2.68 14.41
C SER A 59 -10.45 -2.12 15.36
N GLY A 60 -10.09 -2.85 16.41
CA GLY A 60 -9.05 -2.48 17.36
C GLY A 60 -7.74 -3.23 17.17
N ALA A 61 -7.66 -4.14 16.19
CA ALA A 61 -6.46 -4.93 15.95
C ALA A 61 -5.62 -4.39 14.79
N ASP A 62 -4.37 -4.90 14.72
CA ASP A 62 -3.48 -4.67 13.60
C ASP A 62 -4.15 -5.03 12.28
N ASP A 63 -3.68 -4.40 11.21
CA ASP A 63 -4.11 -4.64 9.84
C ASP A 63 -5.61 -4.32 9.57
N TYR A 64 -6.31 -3.64 10.50
CA TYR A 64 -7.72 -3.29 10.29
C TYR A 64 -7.88 -2.33 9.12
N LEU A 65 -8.76 -2.71 8.21
CA LEU A 65 -9.14 -1.95 7.03
C LEU A 65 -10.51 -1.30 7.22
N LYS A 66 -10.59 0.01 7.02
CA LYS A 66 -11.83 0.77 7.03
C LYS A 66 -12.08 1.42 5.69
N VAL A 67 -13.29 1.27 5.15
CA VAL A 67 -13.74 2.00 3.98
C VAL A 67 -14.88 2.93 4.34
N SER A 68 -14.78 4.18 3.92
CA SER A 68 -15.80 5.21 4.14
C SER A 68 -16.33 5.67 2.77
N PRO A 69 -17.51 5.19 2.35
CA PRO A 69 -18.15 5.63 1.12
C PRO A 69 -18.78 7.03 1.27
N PRO A 70 -19.19 7.67 0.17
CA PRO A 70 -20.03 8.88 0.22
C PRO A 70 -21.35 8.60 0.95
N ASP A 71 -21.99 9.66 1.46
CA ASP A 71 -23.26 9.56 2.18
C ASP A 71 -24.34 8.85 1.35
N GLY A 72 -25.12 8.00 2.01
CA GLY A 72 -26.21 7.25 1.41
C GLY A 72 -25.76 6.10 0.47
N ARG A 73 -24.46 5.74 0.50
CA ARG A 73 -23.91 4.57 -0.21
C ARG A 73 -23.52 3.50 0.78
N ALA A 74 -23.67 2.25 0.39
CA ALA A 74 -23.17 1.11 1.16
C ALA A 74 -22.14 0.35 0.33
N VAL A 75 -21.06 -0.05 0.98
CA VAL A 75 -20.00 -0.87 0.39
C VAL A 75 -19.77 -2.11 1.23
N SER A 76 -19.34 -3.19 0.59
CA SER A 76 -18.72 -4.33 1.27
C SER A 76 -17.25 -4.36 0.93
N VAL A 77 -16.49 -4.96 1.83
CA VAL A 77 -15.06 -5.18 1.64
C VAL A 77 -14.78 -6.67 1.75
N HIS A 78 -14.00 -7.16 0.81
CA HIS A 78 -13.58 -8.55 0.75
C HIS A 78 -12.06 -8.59 0.50
N THR A 79 -11.36 -9.47 1.22
CA THR A 79 -9.94 -9.74 1.05
C THR A 79 -9.78 -11.16 0.51
N PRO A 80 -9.78 -11.36 -0.83
CA PRO A 80 -9.78 -12.68 -1.46
C PRO A 80 -8.51 -13.47 -1.13
N ASP A 81 -7.43 -12.78 -0.90
CA ASP A 81 -6.17 -13.32 -0.44
C ASP A 81 -5.47 -12.31 0.50
N HIS A 82 -4.23 -12.61 0.91
CA HIS A 82 -3.47 -11.78 1.84
C HIS A 82 -2.83 -10.52 1.21
N LYS A 83 -2.98 -10.34 -0.10
CA LYS A 83 -2.37 -9.23 -0.85
C LYS A 83 -3.38 -8.32 -1.52
N SER A 84 -4.63 -8.77 -1.63
CA SER A 84 -5.66 -8.08 -2.38
C SER A 84 -6.82 -7.68 -1.48
N LEU A 85 -7.38 -6.52 -1.76
CA LEU A 85 -8.66 -6.10 -1.21
C LEU A 85 -9.61 -5.67 -2.34
N VAL A 86 -10.88 -6.00 -2.19
CA VAL A 86 -11.94 -5.62 -3.12
C VAL A 86 -12.99 -4.84 -2.34
N VAL A 87 -13.25 -3.61 -2.77
CA VAL A 87 -14.34 -2.77 -2.28
C VAL A 87 -15.45 -2.81 -3.31
N THR A 88 -16.63 -3.30 -2.95
CA THR A 88 -17.79 -3.43 -3.84
C THR A 88 -18.92 -2.54 -3.38
N VAL A 89 -19.50 -1.74 -4.27
CA VAL A 89 -20.70 -0.95 -4.00
C VAL A 89 -21.89 -1.89 -3.88
N GLN A 90 -22.54 -1.90 -2.71
CA GLN A 90 -23.71 -2.75 -2.43
C GLN A 90 -25.03 -2.06 -2.79
N SER A 91 -25.09 -0.75 -2.59
CA SER A 91 -26.29 0.02 -2.92
C SER A 91 -25.95 1.45 -3.29
N GLY A 92 -26.78 2.03 -4.17
CA GLY A 92 -26.57 3.34 -4.74
C GLY A 92 -25.52 3.31 -5.86
N THR A 93 -25.06 4.50 -6.24
CA THR A 93 -24.01 4.70 -7.24
C THR A 93 -23.04 5.75 -6.70
N VAL A 94 -21.76 5.49 -6.77
CA VAL A 94 -20.74 6.54 -6.57
C VAL A 94 -20.65 7.31 -7.87
N SER A 95 -21.19 8.51 -7.89
CA SER A 95 -21.28 9.33 -9.11
C SER A 95 -19.92 9.93 -9.47
N ALA A 96 -19.77 10.38 -10.70
CA ALA A 96 -18.57 11.07 -11.15
C ALA A 96 -18.19 12.22 -10.20
N GLY A 97 -16.96 12.24 -9.74
CA GLY A 97 -16.43 13.22 -8.79
C GLY A 97 -16.71 12.93 -7.31
N GLU A 98 -17.64 12.02 -6.97
CA GLU A 98 -17.77 11.52 -5.59
C GLU A 98 -16.56 10.65 -5.23
N SER A 99 -16.25 10.57 -3.95
CA SER A 99 -15.08 9.81 -3.48
C SER A 99 -15.40 8.87 -2.34
N LEU A 100 -14.65 7.80 -2.24
CA LEU A 100 -14.58 6.95 -1.06
C LEU A 100 -13.16 6.91 -0.52
N THR A 101 -13.03 6.77 0.80
CA THR A 101 -11.75 6.71 1.50
C THR A 101 -11.50 5.30 1.97
N ILE A 102 -10.29 4.80 1.75
CA ILE A 102 -9.81 3.48 2.14
C ILE A 102 -8.64 3.69 3.10
N SER A 103 -8.81 3.29 4.36
CA SER A 103 -7.79 3.43 5.40
C SER A 103 -7.24 2.05 5.75
N LEU A 104 -6.04 1.77 5.27
CA LEU A 104 -5.28 0.57 5.62
C LEU A 104 -4.61 0.80 6.96
N GLY A 105 -4.83 -0.10 7.93
CA GLY A 105 -4.31 0.06 9.28
C GLY A 105 -5.10 1.05 10.14
N ALA A 106 -6.42 1.18 9.94
CA ALA A 106 -7.27 2.11 10.70
C ALA A 106 -7.44 1.77 12.19
N GLY A 107 -6.99 0.59 12.63
CA GLY A 107 -6.83 0.21 14.03
C GLY A 107 -5.45 0.64 14.55
N ASP A 108 -4.64 -0.32 14.95
CA ASP A 108 -3.27 -0.07 15.45
C ASP A 108 -2.23 0.13 14.33
N GLY A 109 -2.62 -0.01 13.09
CA GLY A 109 -1.79 0.14 11.90
C GLY A 109 -1.80 -1.10 11.00
N LEU A 110 -1.34 -0.95 9.77
CA LEU A 110 -0.98 -2.04 8.86
C LEU A 110 0.53 -2.27 8.97
N ARG A 111 0.97 -3.50 9.17
CA ARG A 111 2.40 -3.80 9.19
C ARG A 111 3.00 -3.61 7.80
N ALA A 112 3.94 -2.66 7.68
CA ALA A 112 4.70 -2.45 6.45
C ALA A 112 5.58 -3.68 6.15
N GLN A 113 5.91 -3.89 4.89
CA GLN A 113 6.85 -4.94 4.49
C GLN A 113 8.21 -4.75 5.18
N THR A 114 8.97 -5.85 5.31
CA THR A 114 10.23 -5.86 6.08
C THR A 114 11.46 -5.45 5.26
N PHE A 115 11.33 -5.20 3.98
CA PHE A 115 12.44 -4.79 3.12
C PHE A 115 12.24 -3.38 2.54
N TYR A 116 13.36 -2.67 2.42
CA TYR A 116 13.45 -1.34 1.84
C TYR A 116 13.03 -1.32 0.38
N GLU A 117 12.17 -0.35 0.04
CA GLU A 117 11.71 -0.13 -1.33
C GLU A 117 11.31 1.33 -1.53
N THR A 118 11.91 2.02 -2.50
CA THR A 118 11.62 3.43 -2.77
C THR A 118 10.28 3.64 -3.46
N GLU A 119 9.79 2.67 -4.20
CA GLU A 119 8.57 2.75 -5.00
C GLU A 119 7.77 1.45 -4.88
N HIS A 120 7.12 1.25 -3.74
CA HIS A 120 6.17 0.17 -3.58
C HIS A 120 4.81 0.54 -4.18
N TYR A 121 4.28 -0.29 -5.06
CA TYR A 121 3.04 -0.02 -5.78
C TYR A 121 1.84 -0.72 -5.16
N PHE A 122 0.85 0.06 -4.71
CA PHE A 122 -0.51 -0.43 -4.53
C PHE A 122 -1.23 -0.33 -5.88
N ARG A 123 -1.37 -1.46 -6.56
CA ARG A 123 -1.96 -1.54 -7.90
C ARG A 123 -3.47 -1.47 -7.81
N CYS A 124 -4.08 -0.67 -8.68
CA CYS A 124 -5.50 -0.40 -8.63
C CYS A 124 -6.19 -0.76 -9.94
N ARG A 125 -7.34 -1.41 -9.81
CA ARG A 125 -8.23 -1.73 -10.95
C ARG A 125 -9.67 -1.40 -10.57
N VAL A 126 -10.46 -0.96 -11.54
CA VAL A 126 -11.84 -0.57 -11.35
C VAL A 126 -12.73 -1.33 -12.33
N ASP A 127 -13.77 -1.96 -11.82
CA ASP A 127 -14.90 -2.47 -12.58
C ASP A 127 -16.11 -1.58 -12.26
N PRO A 128 -16.50 -0.65 -13.14
CA PRO A 128 -17.54 0.31 -12.83
C PRO A 128 -18.95 -0.28 -12.78
N THR A 129 -19.19 -1.44 -13.40
CA THR A 129 -20.51 -2.03 -13.56
C THR A 129 -20.74 -3.31 -12.76
N GLY A 130 -19.67 -3.98 -12.32
CA GLY A 130 -19.74 -5.29 -11.66
C GLY A 130 -19.92 -6.46 -12.63
N GLU A 131 -19.60 -6.26 -13.90
CA GLU A 131 -19.66 -7.30 -14.94
C GLU A 131 -18.40 -8.19 -14.98
N GLY A 132 -17.43 -7.94 -14.09
CA GLY A 132 -16.17 -8.67 -14.03
C GLY A 132 -15.11 -8.16 -15.01
N VAL A 133 -15.34 -7.03 -15.65
CA VAL A 133 -14.39 -6.38 -16.55
C VAL A 133 -13.72 -5.21 -15.83
N SER A 134 -12.53 -5.43 -15.31
CA SER A 134 -11.78 -4.41 -14.59
C SER A 134 -10.71 -3.76 -15.44
N THR A 135 -10.59 -2.44 -15.33
CA THR A 135 -9.57 -1.63 -16.00
C THR A 135 -8.56 -1.13 -14.97
N ALA A 136 -7.26 -1.25 -15.29
CA ALA A 136 -6.21 -0.69 -14.45
C ALA A 136 -6.25 0.83 -14.51
N ILE A 137 -6.12 1.46 -13.35
CA ILE A 137 -5.91 2.90 -13.20
C ILE A 137 -4.52 3.16 -12.65
N GLU A 138 -4.11 4.43 -12.53
CA GLU A 138 -2.80 4.78 -11.98
C GLU A 138 -2.67 4.22 -10.54
N SER A 139 -1.53 3.58 -10.27
CA SER A 139 -1.24 2.97 -8.98
C SER A 139 -0.76 4.03 -7.98
N VAL A 140 -0.93 3.75 -6.70
CA VAL A 140 -0.37 4.57 -5.63
C VAL A 140 1.02 4.05 -5.29
N ILE A 141 1.96 4.96 -5.07
CA ILE A 141 3.33 4.66 -4.66
C ILE A 141 3.52 5.03 -3.19
N VAL A 142 4.11 4.11 -2.43
CA VAL A 142 4.51 4.30 -1.03
C VAL A 142 5.99 3.94 -0.91
N GLU A 143 6.77 4.78 -0.23
CA GLU A 143 8.16 4.49 0.11
C GLU A 143 8.20 3.65 1.39
N VAL A 144 8.93 2.54 1.36
CA VAL A 144 9.28 1.75 2.55
C VAL A 144 10.74 2.02 2.88
N ALA A 145 10.96 2.77 3.93
CA ALA A 145 12.28 3.21 4.38
C ALA A 145 12.92 2.21 5.33
N GLY A 146 14.23 2.21 5.42
CA GLY A 146 14.95 1.51 6.48
C GLY A 146 14.69 2.12 7.85
N GLY A 147 14.77 1.31 8.88
CA GLY A 147 14.59 1.71 10.26
C GLY A 147 15.86 2.27 10.92
N GLN A 148 15.85 2.26 12.25
CA GLN A 148 17.00 2.62 13.07
C GLN A 148 18.15 1.61 12.86
N ALA A 149 19.40 2.10 12.84
CA ALA A 149 20.57 1.24 12.75
C ALA A 149 20.71 0.33 13.98
N GLU A 150 20.77 -0.98 13.74
CA GLU A 150 21.00 -2.00 14.76
C GLU A 150 22.32 -2.74 14.54
N SER A 151 22.84 -2.74 13.31
CA SER A 151 24.09 -3.40 12.96
C SER A 151 24.95 -2.57 12.03
N LEU A 152 26.24 -2.90 11.97
CA LEU A 152 27.21 -2.30 11.07
C LEU A 152 27.93 -3.41 10.29
N SER A 153 27.70 -3.45 8.99
CA SER A 153 28.39 -4.36 8.07
C SER A 153 29.61 -3.67 7.46
N ALA A 154 30.73 -4.38 7.40
CA ALA A 154 31.97 -3.92 6.78
C ALA A 154 32.34 -4.79 5.58
N ILE A 155 32.57 -4.16 4.44
CA ILE A 155 32.97 -4.84 3.20
C ILE A 155 34.37 -4.39 2.84
N ALA A 156 35.29 -5.34 2.73
CA ALA A 156 36.68 -5.16 2.32
C ALA A 156 37.02 -6.08 1.15
N PRO A 157 38.05 -5.77 0.35
CA PRO A 157 38.56 -6.71 -0.66
C PRO A 157 39.00 -8.03 -0.02
N SER A 158 38.77 -9.16 -0.71
CA SER A 158 39.17 -10.49 -0.25
C SER A 158 40.70 -10.69 -0.26
N ASP A 159 41.39 -10.01 -1.18
CA ASP A 159 42.84 -10.06 -1.35
C ASP A 159 43.42 -8.66 -1.30
N ILE A 160 44.44 -8.47 -0.46
CA ILE A 160 45.11 -7.19 -0.26
C ILE A 160 46.63 -7.42 -0.26
N GLU A 161 47.36 -6.64 -1.06
CA GLU A 161 48.81 -6.66 -1.05
C GLU A 161 49.37 -5.98 0.22
N ILE A 162 50.42 -6.57 0.80
CA ILE A 162 51.09 -6.01 1.99
C ILE A 162 51.63 -4.61 1.67
N GLY A 163 51.22 -3.62 2.47
CA GLY A 163 51.67 -2.24 2.33
C GLY A 163 50.78 -1.41 1.37
N SER A 164 49.77 -1.99 0.71
CA SER A 164 48.80 -1.26 -0.06
C SER A 164 47.70 -0.70 0.84
N SER A 165 47.06 0.41 0.41
CA SER A 165 45.83 0.92 0.98
C SER A 165 44.63 0.33 0.25
N PHE A 166 43.53 0.12 0.96
CA PHE A 166 42.27 -0.35 0.39
C PHE A 166 41.06 0.47 0.89
N ALA A 167 39.97 0.41 0.16
CA ALA A 167 38.73 0.99 0.61
C ALA A 167 37.98 0.01 1.52
N LEU A 168 37.51 0.50 2.68
CA LEU A 168 36.57 -0.19 3.55
C LEU A 168 35.22 0.48 3.40
N LEU A 169 34.24 -0.27 2.96
CA LEU A 169 32.85 0.20 2.88
C LEU A 169 32.11 -0.21 4.15
N LEU A 170 31.52 0.77 4.83
CA LEU A 170 30.67 0.53 6.01
C LEU A 170 29.21 0.78 5.63
N LYS A 171 28.34 -0.15 6.01
CA LYS A 171 26.89 -0.05 5.85
C LYS A 171 26.22 -0.21 7.21
N ALA A 172 25.49 0.80 7.65
CA ALA A 172 24.59 0.66 8.78
C ALA A 172 23.28 0.00 8.32
N GLU A 173 22.80 -0.96 9.09
CA GLU A 173 21.63 -1.77 8.74
C GLU A 173 20.66 -1.79 9.92
N ASP A 174 19.35 -1.73 9.58
CA ASP A 174 18.28 -1.96 10.54
C ASP A 174 18.18 -3.46 10.93
N ARG A 175 17.21 -3.81 11.78
CA ARG A 175 16.97 -5.20 12.22
C ARG A 175 16.63 -6.17 11.09
N TRP A 176 16.22 -5.65 9.94
CA TRP A 176 15.85 -6.44 8.76
C TRP A 176 16.98 -6.54 7.73
N GLY A 177 18.11 -5.84 7.96
CA GLY A 177 19.24 -5.77 7.04
C GLY A 177 19.09 -4.70 5.95
N ASN A 178 18.09 -3.85 6.05
CA ASN A 178 17.94 -2.70 5.14
C ASN A 178 18.99 -1.62 5.45
N PRO A 179 19.32 -0.74 4.47
CA PRO A 179 20.08 0.46 4.75
C PRO A 179 19.38 1.29 5.83
N ALA A 180 20.04 1.50 6.96
CA ALA A 180 19.47 2.30 8.04
C ALA A 180 19.51 3.79 7.70
N GLU A 181 18.48 4.51 8.11
CA GLU A 181 18.39 5.97 7.87
C GLU A 181 18.71 6.81 9.12
N ARG A 182 18.82 6.18 10.30
CA ARG A 182 19.07 6.83 11.60
C ARG A 182 20.02 6.02 12.45
#